data_2684736aaf5cc013731c992e1ed43760
#
_entry.id   2684736aaf5cc013731c992e1ed43760
#
_cell.length_a   1.000
_cell.length_b   1.000
_cell.length_c   1.000
_cell.angle_alpha   90.00
_cell.angle_beta   90.00
_cell.angle_gamma   90.00
#
_symmetry.space_group_name_H-M   'P 1'
#
loop_
_entity.id
_entity.type
_entity.pdbx_description
1 polymer ?
#
loop_
_entity_poly.entity_id
_entity_poly.type
_entity_poly.pdbx_seq_one_letter_code
_entity_poly.pdbx_strand_id
1 'polypeptide(L)'
;QNDKMVAWYCGRHDNPEETYKLCLSLIEYYNARTAVENDVRTFTEWMIKEKRTKYLMKRSDMPILTEWVPKSQINEQFGWITGSGMGENSVKYHLFNLFIEYCTEIIDYSFDLKTGESTPIRGVTRIKDVMLLKEALKWTKTANTDRLIAFCGVLMAARSNTNRGLLVREQQVRTQPKPVNSLISITTNYAHSKFNSLR
;
A
#
# COMPACT_ATOMS: atom_id res chain seq x y z
N GLN A 1 -14.67 2.28 -6.90
CA GLN A 1 -13.60 2.55 -5.93
C GLN A 1 -12.27 2.25 -6.59
N ASN A 2 -11.38 3.24 -6.73
CA ASN A 2 -10.12 3.08 -7.47
C ASN A 2 -9.04 2.52 -6.53
N ASP A 3 -8.99 1.20 -6.37
CA ASP A 3 -7.94 0.52 -5.62
C ASP A 3 -6.63 0.52 -6.45
N LYS A 4 -5.99 1.68 -6.54
CA LYS A 4 -4.73 1.86 -7.28
C LYS A 4 -3.56 1.96 -6.31
N MET A 5 -2.46 1.31 -6.66
CA MET A 5 -1.19 1.54 -6.00
C MET A 5 -0.74 2.97 -6.26
N VAL A 6 -0.62 3.78 -5.20
CA VAL A 6 -0.26 5.21 -5.29
C VAL A 6 1.22 5.48 -5.04
N ALA A 7 1.89 4.60 -4.30
CA ALA A 7 3.32 4.66 -4.05
C ALA A 7 3.86 3.27 -3.71
N TRP A 8 5.12 3.03 -4.04
CA TRP A 8 5.88 1.86 -3.58
C TRP A 8 7.34 2.25 -3.39
N TYR A 9 8.00 1.56 -2.50
CA TYR A 9 9.43 1.68 -2.28
C TYR A 9 10.04 0.29 -2.16
N CYS A 10 11.15 0.08 -2.81
CA CYS A 10 11.95 -1.11 -2.70
C CYS A 10 13.44 -0.71 -2.66
N GLY A 11 14.02 -0.82 -1.50
CA GLY A 11 15.42 -0.49 -1.27
C GLY A 11 15.83 -0.90 0.14
N ARG A 12 17.14 -0.94 0.35
CA ARG A 12 17.75 -1.20 1.65
C ARG A 12 18.84 -0.17 1.86
N HIS A 13 18.75 0.57 2.96
CA HIS A 13 19.82 1.43 3.43
C HIS A 13 20.79 0.62 4.30
N ASP A 14 22.04 1.03 4.37
CA ASP A 14 23.04 0.40 5.24
C ASP A 14 22.62 0.50 6.71
N ASN A 15 22.01 1.64 7.09
CA ASN A 15 21.37 1.81 8.38
C ASN A 15 19.86 1.52 8.27
N PRO A 16 19.34 0.46 8.92
CA PRO A 16 17.90 0.13 8.88
C PRO A 16 16.99 1.28 9.36
N GLU A 17 17.45 2.12 10.30
CA GLU A 17 16.64 3.24 10.79
C GLU A 17 16.31 4.26 9.71
N GLU A 18 17.18 4.44 8.70
CA GLU A 18 16.89 5.33 7.57
C GLU A 18 15.73 4.80 6.74
N THR A 19 15.69 3.49 6.52
CA THR A 19 14.54 2.84 5.86
C THR A 19 13.27 3.03 6.69
N TYR A 20 13.35 2.87 8.01
CA TYR A 20 12.19 3.04 8.89
C TYR A 20 11.66 4.48 8.89
N LYS A 21 12.55 5.48 8.92
CA LYS A 21 12.18 6.90 8.82
C LYS A 21 11.50 7.21 7.48
N LEU A 22 12.02 6.66 6.37
CA LEU A 22 11.40 6.81 5.06
C LEU A 22 10.01 6.18 5.02
N CYS A 23 9.85 4.95 5.53
CA CYS A 23 8.55 4.29 5.65
C CYS A 23 7.58 5.14 6.49
N LEU A 24 8.01 5.65 7.64
CA LEU A 24 7.18 6.50 8.48
C LEU A 24 6.77 7.79 7.75
N SER A 25 7.68 8.43 7.01
CA SER A 25 7.36 9.63 6.23
C SER A 25 6.27 9.37 5.19
N LEU A 26 6.32 8.22 4.50
CA LEU A 26 5.26 7.81 3.56
C LEU A 26 3.94 7.53 4.29
N ILE A 27 3.98 6.84 5.42
CA ILE A 27 2.81 6.54 6.25
C ILE A 27 2.15 7.84 6.71
N GLU A 28 2.92 8.81 7.20
CA GLU A 28 2.41 10.11 7.65
C GLU A 28 1.89 10.96 6.50
N TYR A 29 2.60 10.98 5.36
CA TYR A 29 2.18 11.72 4.18
C TYR A 29 0.81 11.28 3.66
N TYR A 30 0.59 9.96 3.59
CA TYR A 30 -0.68 9.41 3.13
C TYR A 30 -1.71 9.23 4.25
N ASN A 31 -1.34 9.52 5.51
CA ASN A 31 -2.14 9.22 6.70
C ASN A 31 -2.64 7.76 6.69
N ALA A 32 -1.73 6.84 6.39
CA ALA A 32 -2.03 5.44 6.17
C ALA A 32 -1.89 4.62 7.46
N ARG A 33 -2.66 3.54 7.57
CA ARG A 33 -2.39 2.48 8.52
C ARG A 33 -1.55 1.40 7.85
N THR A 34 -0.67 0.77 8.61
CA THR A 34 0.33 -0.14 8.08
C THR A 34 0.11 -1.55 8.60
N ALA A 35 -0.15 -2.47 7.67
CA ALA A 35 -0.10 -3.90 7.93
C ALA A 35 1.35 -4.36 7.74
N VAL A 36 2.03 -4.66 8.85
CA VAL A 36 3.44 -5.06 8.84
C VAL A 36 3.55 -6.57 8.83
N GLU A 37 4.36 -7.12 7.91
CA GLU A 37 4.84 -8.49 8.05
C GLU A 37 5.84 -8.51 9.22
N ASN A 38 5.49 -9.21 10.29
CA ASN A 38 6.16 -9.08 11.58
C ASN A 38 6.91 -10.35 11.96
N ASP A 39 7.47 -11.05 10.98
CA ASP A 39 8.35 -12.20 11.19
C ASP A 39 9.65 -11.75 11.87
N VAL A 40 10.13 -10.53 11.54
CA VAL A 40 11.22 -9.83 12.22
C VAL A 40 10.68 -8.53 12.81
N ARG A 41 10.64 -8.42 14.12
CA ARG A 41 9.93 -7.35 14.85
C ARG A 41 10.61 -5.98 14.86
N THR A 42 11.75 -5.81 14.22
CA THR A 42 12.60 -4.62 14.35
C THR A 42 11.89 -3.32 13.98
N PHE A 43 11.13 -3.30 12.89
CA PHE A 43 10.36 -2.11 12.50
C PHE A 43 9.24 -1.80 13.51
N THR A 44 8.52 -2.81 13.94
CA THR A 44 7.43 -2.65 14.92
C THR A 44 7.96 -2.14 16.26
N GLU A 45 9.07 -2.69 16.75
CA GLU A 45 9.74 -2.24 17.98
C GLU A 45 10.24 -0.79 17.86
N TRP A 46 10.79 -0.43 16.71
CA TRP A 46 11.19 0.94 16.43
C TRP A 46 9.98 1.89 16.45
N MET A 47 8.87 1.54 15.81
CA MET A 47 7.63 2.33 15.83
C MET A 47 7.05 2.50 17.25
N ILE A 48 7.17 1.48 18.12
CA ILE A 48 6.79 1.56 19.53
C ILE A 48 7.68 2.56 20.27
N LYS A 49 8.99 2.46 20.09
CA LYS A 49 9.98 3.38 20.68
C LYS A 49 9.73 4.84 20.26
N GLU A 50 9.42 5.06 18.99
CA GLU A 50 9.08 6.39 18.44
C GLU A 50 7.64 6.85 18.78
N LYS A 51 6.87 6.08 19.55
CA LYS A 51 5.47 6.37 19.93
C LYS A 51 4.54 6.57 18.73
N ARG A 52 4.76 5.82 17.67
CA ARG A 52 4.02 5.89 16.41
C ARG A 52 3.06 4.69 16.18
N THR A 53 2.68 4.02 17.26
CA THR A 53 1.83 2.81 17.20
C THR A 53 0.45 3.03 16.60
N LYS A 54 -0.05 4.28 16.58
CA LYS A 54 -1.34 4.62 15.95
C LYS A 54 -1.42 4.27 14.46
N TYR A 55 -0.28 4.18 13.80
CA TYR A 55 -0.19 3.82 12.39
C TYR A 55 -0.11 2.30 12.16
N LEU A 56 0.14 1.51 13.19
CA LEU A 56 0.27 0.06 13.06
C LEU A 56 -1.10 -0.62 13.18
N MET A 57 -1.34 -1.58 12.31
CA MET A 57 -2.50 -2.47 12.42
C MET A 57 -2.18 -3.63 13.35
N LYS A 58 -3.12 -3.93 14.25
CA LYS A 58 -3.09 -5.14 15.06
C LYS A 58 -3.66 -6.31 14.26
N ARG A 59 -3.40 -7.53 14.68
CA ARG A 59 -4.01 -8.72 14.07
C ARG A 59 -5.53 -8.70 14.19
N SER A 60 -6.05 -8.19 15.29
CA SER A 60 -7.49 -7.99 15.51
C SER A 60 -8.11 -6.98 14.53
N ASP A 61 -7.32 -6.08 13.94
CA ASP A 61 -7.77 -5.12 12.92
C ASP A 61 -7.88 -5.74 11.51
N MET A 62 -7.47 -6.98 11.34
CA MET A 62 -7.44 -7.70 10.07
C MET A 62 -8.33 -8.94 10.09
N PRO A 63 -9.68 -8.77 10.03
CA PRO A 63 -10.64 -9.87 10.18
C PRO A 63 -10.42 -11.05 9.24
N ILE A 64 -9.92 -10.80 8.04
CA ILE A 64 -9.64 -11.86 7.06
C ILE A 64 -8.61 -12.90 7.57
N LEU A 65 -7.73 -12.52 8.50
CA LEU A 65 -6.82 -13.46 9.13
C LEU A 65 -7.55 -14.52 9.94
N THR A 66 -8.76 -14.23 10.44
CA THR A 66 -9.56 -15.21 11.22
C THR A 66 -9.98 -16.42 10.40
N GLU A 67 -10.00 -16.29 9.07
CA GLU A 67 -10.30 -17.37 8.14
C GLU A 67 -9.07 -18.26 7.89
N TRP A 68 -7.86 -17.71 8.08
CA TRP A 68 -6.60 -18.33 7.67
C TRP A 68 -5.79 -18.91 8.83
N VAL A 69 -5.99 -18.38 10.02
CA VAL A 69 -5.23 -18.79 11.22
C VAL A 69 -6.15 -19.07 12.40
N PRO A 70 -5.73 -19.93 13.34
CA PRO A 70 -6.49 -20.19 14.55
C PRO A 70 -6.79 -18.90 15.33
N LYS A 71 -7.97 -18.83 15.96
CA LYS A 71 -8.40 -17.66 16.76
C LYS A 71 -7.40 -17.25 17.84
N SER A 72 -6.66 -18.22 18.40
CA SER A 72 -5.59 -17.94 19.38
C SER A 72 -4.45 -17.07 18.85
N GLN A 73 -4.27 -17.01 17.53
CA GLN A 73 -3.27 -16.16 16.87
C GLN A 73 -3.81 -14.77 16.54
N ILE A 74 -5.12 -14.56 16.62
CA ILE A 74 -5.77 -13.26 16.44
C ILE A 74 -5.77 -12.54 17.78
N ASN A 75 -4.86 -11.61 17.95
CA ASN A 75 -4.62 -10.91 19.20
C ASN A 75 -4.27 -9.43 18.96
N GLU A 76 -3.95 -8.73 20.05
CA GLU A 76 -3.61 -7.31 20.04
C GLU A 76 -2.16 -7.03 19.60
N GLN A 77 -1.41 -8.02 19.13
CA GLN A 77 -0.06 -7.81 18.60
C GLN A 77 -0.14 -7.11 17.23
N PHE A 78 0.85 -6.26 16.98
CA PHE A 78 0.95 -5.57 15.71
C PHE A 78 1.44 -6.48 14.59
N GLY A 79 0.91 -6.23 13.40
CA GLY A 79 1.30 -6.93 12.19
C GLY A 79 0.87 -8.39 12.13
N TRP A 80 1.27 -9.05 11.10
CA TRP A 80 0.94 -10.45 10.80
C TRP A 80 2.21 -11.27 10.57
N ILE A 81 2.09 -12.58 10.59
CA ILE A 81 3.22 -13.51 10.40
C ILE A 81 2.90 -14.36 9.20
N THR A 82 3.84 -14.42 8.25
CA THR A 82 3.70 -15.27 7.07
C THR A 82 3.96 -16.72 7.43
N GLY A 83 4.91 -16.96 8.30
CA GLY A 83 5.38 -18.30 8.67
C GLY A 83 6.13 -18.99 7.53
N SER A 84 6.74 -20.13 7.84
CA SER A 84 7.48 -20.96 6.87
C SER A 84 6.60 -21.93 6.08
N GLY A 85 5.33 -22.06 6.45
CA GLY A 85 4.39 -23.00 5.83
C GLY A 85 4.03 -22.62 4.40
N MET A 86 3.91 -23.63 3.53
CA MET A 86 3.54 -23.49 2.12
C MET A 86 2.35 -24.39 1.76
N GLY A 87 1.70 -24.99 2.74
CA GLY A 87 0.49 -25.79 2.52
C GLY A 87 -0.71 -24.92 2.19
N GLU A 88 -1.79 -25.53 1.70
CA GLU A 88 -3.05 -24.88 1.33
C GLU A 88 -3.69 -24.07 2.47
N ASN A 89 -3.33 -24.36 3.72
CA ASN A 89 -3.81 -23.65 4.90
C ASN A 89 -2.79 -22.60 5.42
N SER A 90 -1.72 -22.30 4.66
CA SER A 90 -0.75 -21.30 5.09
C SER A 90 -1.21 -19.89 4.74
N VAL A 91 -0.85 -18.91 5.57
CA VAL A 91 -1.10 -17.48 5.28
C VAL A 91 -0.54 -17.09 3.91
N LYS A 92 0.66 -17.58 3.58
CA LYS A 92 1.31 -17.30 2.28
C LYS A 92 0.49 -17.79 1.09
N TYR A 93 -0.13 -18.97 1.20
CA TYR A 93 -1.01 -19.49 0.15
C TYR A 93 -2.26 -18.61 -0.03
N HIS A 94 -2.88 -18.23 1.06
CA HIS A 94 -4.07 -17.36 1.03
C HIS A 94 -3.75 -15.97 0.48
N LEU A 95 -2.60 -15.39 0.85
CA LEU A 95 -2.13 -14.12 0.28
C LEU A 95 -1.96 -14.20 -1.23
N PHE A 96 -1.39 -15.29 -1.73
CA PHE A 96 -1.23 -15.49 -3.17
C PHE A 96 -2.57 -15.63 -3.88
N ASN A 97 -3.53 -16.32 -3.28
CA ASN A 97 -4.89 -16.39 -3.82
C ASN A 97 -5.55 -15.00 -3.90
N LEU A 98 -5.37 -14.15 -2.87
CA LEU A 98 -5.83 -12.76 -2.93
C LEU A 98 -5.20 -11.99 -4.10
N PHE A 99 -3.92 -12.23 -4.38
CA PHE A 99 -3.25 -11.62 -5.52
C PHE A 99 -3.85 -12.10 -6.85
N ILE A 100 -4.09 -13.41 -6.99
CA ILE A 100 -4.73 -13.97 -8.20
C ILE A 100 -6.12 -13.36 -8.39
N GLU A 101 -6.95 -13.33 -7.35
CA GLU A 101 -8.27 -12.73 -7.41
C GLU A 101 -8.20 -11.26 -7.85
N TYR A 102 -7.32 -10.46 -7.24
CA TYR A 102 -7.12 -9.07 -7.62
C TYR A 102 -6.71 -8.91 -9.09
N CYS A 103 -5.80 -9.76 -9.57
CA CYS A 103 -5.31 -9.71 -10.95
C CYS A 103 -6.37 -10.13 -11.98
N THR A 104 -7.23 -11.08 -11.63
CA THR A 104 -8.24 -11.66 -12.54
C THR A 104 -9.58 -10.95 -12.49
N GLU A 105 -9.86 -10.16 -11.46
CA GLU A 105 -11.08 -9.36 -11.34
C GLU A 105 -11.30 -8.51 -12.59
N ILE A 106 -12.52 -8.55 -13.14
CA ILE A 106 -12.92 -7.65 -14.23
C ILE A 106 -13.26 -6.30 -13.61
N ILE A 107 -12.55 -5.27 -14.00
CA ILE A 107 -12.67 -3.92 -13.44
C ILE A 107 -13.33 -2.93 -14.39
N ASP A 108 -13.31 -3.24 -15.67
CA ASP A 108 -13.90 -2.41 -16.74
C ASP A 108 -13.94 -3.22 -18.04
N TYR A 109 -14.48 -2.62 -19.10
CA TYR A 109 -14.47 -3.16 -20.44
C TYR A 109 -13.91 -2.14 -21.42
N SER A 110 -13.04 -2.60 -22.32
CA SER A 110 -12.60 -1.83 -23.48
C SER A 110 -13.49 -2.20 -24.66
N PHE A 111 -14.02 -1.20 -25.36
CA PHE A 111 -14.89 -1.39 -26.51
C PHE A 111 -14.14 -0.95 -27.78
N ASP A 112 -14.01 -1.86 -28.74
CA ASP A 112 -13.46 -1.55 -30.05
C ASP A 112 -14.57 -1.03 -30.97
N LEU A 113 -14.53 0.25 -31.31
CA LEU A 113 -15.52 0.91 -32.17
C LEU A 113 -15.55 0.38 -33.62
N LYS A 114 -14.48 -0.31 -34.07
CA LYS A 114 -14.39 -0.84 -35.44
C LYS A 114 -14.99 -2.24 -35.55
N THR A 115 -14.73 -3.09 -34.56
CA THR A 115 -15.20 -4.48 -34.57
C THR A 115 -16.48 -4.68 -33.80
N GLY A 116 -16.86 -3.75 -32.92
CA GLY A 116 -17.97 -3.89 -31.98
C GLY A 116 -17.69 -4.85 -30.82
N GLU A 117 -16.45 -5.33 -30.69
CA GLU A 117 -16.08 -6.29 -29.65
C GLU A 117 -15.80 -5.60 -28.31
N SER A 118 -16.21 -6.27 -27.25
CA SER A 118 -15.96 -5.85 -25.87
C SER A 118 -14.92 -6.77 -25.23
N THR A 119 -13.79 -6.19 -24.78
CA THR A 119 -12.71 -6.92 -24.12
C THR A 119 -12.64 -6.54 -22.64
N PRO A 120 -12.68 -7.51 -21.70
CA PRO A 120 -12.61 -7.22 -20.27
C PRO A 120 -11.23 -6.69 -19.88
N ILE A 121 -11.22 -5.57 -19.14
CA ILE A 121 -10.02 -5.03 -18.49
C ILE A 121 -9.93 -5.66 -17.10
N ARG A 122 -8.79 -6.29 -16.81
CA ARG A 122 -8.58 -7.02 -15.56
C ARG A 122 -7.76 -6.23 -14.56
N GLY A 123 -7.89 -6.57 -13.27
CA GLY A 123 -7.22 -5.90 -12.15
C GLY A 123 -5.70 -5.83 -12.27
N VAL A 124 -5.06 -6.79 -12.95
CA VAL A 124 -3.62 -6.77 -13.22
C VAL A 124 -3.16 -5.47 -13.90
N THR A 125 -4.01 -4.81 -14.68
CA THR A 125 -3.68 -3.54 -15.35
C THR A 125 -3.49 -2.36 -14.39
N ARG A 126 -3.95 -2.49 -13.14
CA ARG A 126 -3.74 -1.50 -12.06
C ARG A 126 -2.32 -1.55 -11.52
N ILE A 127 -1.60 -2.67 -11.72
CA ILE A 127 -0.23 -2.86 -11.24
C ILE A 127 0.73 -2.25 -12.22
N LYS A 128 1.44 -1.18 -11.79
CA LYS A 128 2.43 -0.48 -12.64
C LYS A 128 3.87 -0.93 -12.33
N ASP A 129 4.09 -1.62 -11.22
CA ASP A 129 5.41 -2.15 -10.87
C ASP A 129 5.71 -3.44 -11.65
N VAL A 130 6.54 -3.30 -12.69
CA VAL A 130 6.96 -4.43 -13.54
C VAL A 130 7.75 -5.48 -12.76
N MET A 131 8.50 -5.06 -11.73
CA MET A 131 9.28 -5.99 -10.91
C MET A 131 8.38 -6.84 -10.02
N LEU A 132 7.29 -6.27 -9.50
CA LEU A 132 6.25 -7.03 -8.80
C LEU A 132 5.65 -8.12 -9.71
N LEU A 133 5.32 -7.77 -10.95
CA LEU A 133 4.77 -8.74 -11.90
C LEU A 133 5.80 -9.83 -12.25
N LYS A 134 7.09 -9.49 -12.38
CA LYS A 134 8.16 -10.47 -12.60
C LYS A 134 8.33 -11.41 -11.41
N GLU A 135 8.24 -10.92 -10.17
CA GLU A 135 8.25 -11.77 -8.97
C GLU A 135 7.04 -12.72 -8.96
N ALA A 136 5.85 -12.22 -9.28
CA ALA A 136 4.64 -13.04 -9.34
C ALA A 136 4.73 -14.16 -10.36
N LEU A 137 5.29 -13.91 -11.55
CA LEU A 137 5.50 -14.92 -12.58
C LEU A 137 6.55 -15.98 -12.20
N LYS A 138 7.51 -15.61 -11.34
CA LYS A 138 8.57 -16.51 -10.86
C LYS A 138 8.23 -17.13 -9.51
N TRP A 139 7.01 -16.92 -9.02
CA TRP A 139 6.65 -17.42 -7.72
C TRP A 139 6.81 -18.93 -7.61
N THR A 140 7.62 -19.34 -6.67
CA THR A 140 7.84 -20.74 -6.27
C THR A 140 7.92 -20.80 -4.76
N LYS A 141 7.86 -22.01 -4.21
CA LYS A 141 7.98 -22.24 -2.77
C LYS A 141 9.24 -21.64 -2.13
N THR A 142 10.32 -21.53 -2.89
CA THR A 142 11.65 -21.12 -2.43
C THR A 142 12.11 -19.77 -2.97
N ALA A 143 11.35 -19.15 -3.87
CA ALA A 143 11.72 -17.85 -4.43
C ALA A 143 11.58 -16.74 -3.38
N ASN A 144 12.52 -15.78 -3.42
CA ASN A 144 12.34 -14.52 -2.71
C ASN A 144 11.26 -13.71 -3.42
N THR A 145 10.17 -13.44 -2.71
CA THR A 145 8.97 -12.77 -3.22
C THR A 145 8.53 -11.64 -2.27
N ASP A 146 9.48 -10.97 -1.65
CA ASP A 146 9.20 -9.96 -0.61
C ASP A 146 8.30 -8.84 -1.12
N ARG A 147 8.50 -8.40 -2.35
CA ARG A 147 7.67 -7.36 -2.98
C ARG A 147 6.24 -7.84 -3.21
N LEU A 148 6.09 -9.08 -3.70
CA LEU A 148 4.78 -9.69 -3.89
C LEU A 148 4.06 -9.88 -2.55
N ILE A 149 4.74 -10.38 -1.53
CA ILE A 149 4.18 -10.57 -0.19
C ILE A 149 3.77 -9.22 0.42
N ALA A 150 4.59 -8.18 0.29
CA ALA A 150 4.25 -6.84 0.75
C ALA A 150 2.98 -6.31 0.06
N PHE A 151 2.85 -6.49 -1.25
CA PHE A 151 1.65 -6.10 -1.99
C PHE A 151 0.41 -6.90 -1.55
N CYS A 152 0.55 -8.21 -1.35
CA CYS A 152 -0.53 -9.04 -0.81
C CYS A 152 -0.96 -8.59 0.60
N GLY A 153 -0.02 -8.16 1.44
CA GLY A 153 -0.31 -7.55 2.74
C GLY A 153 -1.16 -6.28 2.62
N VAL A 154 -0.90 -5.45 1.58
CA VAL A 154 -1.76 -4.28 1.28
C VAL A 154 -3.16 -4.71 0.85
N LEU A 155 -3.30 -5.73 0.00
CA LEU A 155 -4.61 -6.26 -0.40
C LEU A 155 -5.38 -6.81 0.80
N MET A 156 -4.72 -7.52 1.68
CA MET A 156 -5.30 -8.03 2.93
C MET A 156 -5.80 -6.88 3.82
N ALA A 157 -4.99 -5.84 4.01
CA ALA A 157 -5.37 -4.67 4.79
C ALA A 157 -6.55 -3.91 4.16
N ALA A 158 -6.56 -3.77 2.84
CA ALA A 158 -7.63 -3.09 2.11
C ALA A 158 -8.98 -3.81 2.21
N ARG A 159 -8.98 -5.14 2.30
CA ARG A 159 -10.21 -5.93 2.52
C ARG A 159 -10.74 -5.88 3.95
N SER A 160 -9.95 -5.40 4.89
CA SER A 160 -10.38 -5.24 6.27
C SER A 160 -11.38 -4.08 6.39
N ASN A 161 -12.65 -4.39 6.65
CA ASN A 161 -13.74 -3.40 6.70
C ASN A 161 -13.51 -2.27 7.72
N THR A 162 -12.74 -2.52 8.77
CA THR A 162 -12.37 -1.55 9.79
C THR A 162 -11.56 -0.36 9.25
N ASN A 163 -10.81 -0.54 8.17
CA ASN A 163 -10.01 0.54 7.58
C ASN A 163 -10.85 1.54 6.79
N ARG A 164 -11.94 1.12 6.15
CA ARG A 164 -12.76 1.98 5.28
C ARG A 164 -13.43 3.12 6.06
N GLY A 165 -13.87 2.85 7.30
CA GLY A 165 -14.54 3.85 8.12
C GLY A 165 -13.60 4.87 8.78
N LEU A 166 -12.38 4.47 9.15
CA LEU A 166 -11.40 5.34 9.81
C LEU A 166 -10.78 6.33 8.82
N LEU A 167 -10.40 5.87 7.63
CA LEU A 167 -9.84 6.73 6.58
C LEU A 167 -10.81 7.83 6.15
N VAL A 168 -12.11 7.53 6.06
CA VAL A 168 -13.14 8.52 5.69
C VAL A 168 -13.30 9.57 6.80
N ARG A 169 -13.27 9.20 8.08
CA ARG A 169 -13.40 10.13 9.20
C ARG A 169 -12.19 11.06 9.36
N GLU A 170 -10.97 10.54 9.18
CA GLU A 170 -9.76 11.35 9.29
C GLU A 170 -9.54 12.27 8.07
N GLN A 171 -9.99 11.87 6.88
CA GLN A 171 -9.98 12.75 5.69
C GLN A 171 -10.94 13.93 5.80
N GLN A 172 -12.05 13.79 6.53
CA GLN A 172 -12.97 14.91 6.79
C GLN A 172 -12.40 15.97 7.72
N VAL A 173 -11.38 15.65 8.52
CA VAL A 173 -10.69 16.59 9.42
C VAL A 173 -9.50 17.29 8.74
N ARG A 174 -9.05 16.81 7.57
CA ARG A 174 -8.05 17.57 6.79
C ARG A 174 -8.72 18.83 6.25
N THR A 175 -8.49 19.95 6.90
CA THR A 175 -8.66 21.28 6.32
C THR A 175 -8.09 21.24 4.90
N GLN A 176 -8.91 21.64 3.94
CA GLN A 176 -8.51 21.71 2.53
C GLN A 176 -7.10 22.32 2.41
N PRO A 177 -6.21 21.80 1.58
CA PRO A 177 -4.95 22.47 1.33
C PRO A 177 -5.26 23.90 0.94
N LYS A 178 -4.65 24.84 1.65
CA LYS A 178 -4.79 26.27 1.31
C LYS A 178 -4.56 26.40 -0.19
N PRO A 179 -5.46 27.05 -0.94
CA PRO A 179 -5.27 27.21 -2.37
C PRO A 179 -3.89 27.80 -2.64
N VAL A 180 -3.18 27.25 -3.61
CA VAL A 180 -1.81 27.62 -3.97
C VAL A 180 -1.75 29.02 -4.63
N ASN A 181 -2.57 29.95 -4.18
CA ASN A 181 -2.54 31.34 -4.67
C ASN A 181 -1.22 32.07 -4.33
N SER A 182 -0.41 31.51 -3.41
CA SER A 182 0.90 32.07 -3.11
C SER A 182 1.96 31.79 -4.18
N LEU A 183 1.78 30.74 -5.00
CA LEU A 183 2.73 30.44 -6.09
C LEU A 183 2.47 31.28 -7.37
N ILE A 184 1.24 31.73 -7.57
CA ILE A 184 0.89 32.59 -8.72
C ILE A 184 1.37 34.03 -8.51
N SER A 185 1.40 34.51 -7.25
CA SER A 185 1.90 35.86 -6.93
C SER A 185 3.43 35.99 -7.06
N ILE A 186 4.19 34.91 -6.88
CA ILE A 186 5.66 34.92 -7.02
C ILE A 186 6.08 34.96 -8.50
N THR A 187 5.35 34.30 -9.39
CA THR A 187 5.66 34.31 -10.82
C THR A 187 5.29 35.62 -11.50
N THR A 188 4.24 36.30 -11.08
CA THR A 188 3.87 37.62 -11.62
C THR A 188 4.82 38.74 -11.19
N ASN A 189 5.36 38.68 -9.97
CA ASN A 189 6.36 39.67 -9.53
C ASN A 189 7.72 39.53 -10.24
N TYR A 190 8.10 38.29 -10.66
CA TYR A 190 9.34 38.08 -11.42
C TYR A 190 9.23 38.55 -12.86
N ALA A 191 8.06 38.53 -13.47
CA ALA A 191 7.85 39.03 -14.83
C ALA A 191 7.86 40.58 -14.88
N HIS A 192 7.32 41.26 -13.85
CA HIS A 192 7.30 42.73 -13.81
C HIS A 192 8.67 43.35 -13.53
N SER A 193 9.53 42.66 -12.76
CA SER A 193 10.86 43.22 -12.47
C SER A 193 11.83 43.18 -13.67
N LYS A 194 11.62 42.26 -14.61
CA LYS A 194 12.46 42.17 -15.85
C LYS A 194 12.04 43.15 -16.97
N PHE A 195 10.82 43.65 -16.94
CA PHE A 195 10.35 44.61 -17.96
C PHE A 195 10.68 46.06 -17.63
N ASN A 196 10.98 46.39 -16.36
CA ASN A 196 11.32 47.78 -15.97
C ASN A 196 12.83 48.09 -16.01
N SER A 197 13.67 47.13 -16.40
CA SER A 197 15.13 47.35 -16.56
C SER A 197 15.58 47.50 -18.01
N LEU A 198 14.63 47.64 -18.97
CA LEU A 198 14.88 47.83 -20.40
C LEU A 198 14.21 49.09 -20.94
N ARG A 199 14.10 50.14 -20.11
CA ARG A 199 13.81 51.52 -20.58
C ARG A 199 14.85 52.47 -20.08
#